data_ec3fdd3b18bbdee63605ee3badbd8e28
#
_entry.id   ec3fdd3b18bbdee63605ee3badbd8e28
#
_cell.length_a   1.000
_cell.length_b   1.000
_cell.length_c   1.000
_cell.angle_alpha   90.00
_cell.angle_beta   90.00
_cell.angle_gamma   90.00
#
_symmetry.space_group_name_H-M   'P 1'
#
loop_
_entity.id
_entity.type
_entity.pdbx_description
1 polymer ?
#
loop_
_entity_poly.entity_id
_entity_poly.type
_entity_poly.pdbx_seq_one_letter_code
_entity_poly.pdbx_strand_id
1 'polypeptide(L)'
;MDYLIDNVIEKDLKHILDLNQKLLPAVSNLNFKDLITLKNRSIYFKVLRIKKIIKGFLIALPPNTSYESINYIWFNERFKSFIYVDRICIDLDMQKKGYGYLFYKDLLKFFFIDFKRITCEVNIIPKNLDSEIFHKRFGFKEIGRQLTDNGEKLVSLKECIIKK
;
A
#
# COMPACT_ATOMS: atom_id res chain seq x y z
N MET A 1 -19.25 -7.06 -12.38
CA MET A 1 -19.55 -6.57 -11.00
C MET A 1 -19.23 -5.09 -10.96
N ASP A 2 -20.21 -4.28 -10.55
CA ASP A 2 -19.99 -2.84 -10.43
C ASP A 2 -19.07 -2.58 -9.24
N TYR A 3 -17.90 -2.04 -9.52
CA TYR A 3 -16.96 -1.57 -8.53
C TYR A 3 -16.68 -0.08 -8.71
N LEU A 4 -16.30 0.58 -7.63
CA LEU A 4 -15.89 1.98 -7.62
C LEU A 4 -14.61 2.13 -6.79
N ILE A 5 -13.59 2.78 -7.34
CA ILE A 5 -12.45 3.28 -6.58
C ILE A 5 -12.68 4.75 -6.32
N ASP A 6 -12.83 5.11 -5.05
CA ASP A 6 -13.30 6.42 -4.62
C ASP A 6 -12.42 6.99 -3.48
N ASN A 7 -12.42 8.29 -3.32
CA ASN A 7 -11.72 8.92 -2.22
C ASN A 7 -12.30 8.52 -0.88
N VAL A 8 -11.42 8.32 0.11
CA VAL A 8 -11.83 8.04 1.49
C VAL A 8 -12.57 9.24 2.10
N ILE A 9 -13.64 8.96 2.83
CA ILE A 9 -14.36 9.95 3.64
C ILE A 9 -14.35 9.53 5.10
N GLU A 10 -14.67 10.46 6.01
CA GLU A 10 -14.54 10.27 7.47
C GLU A 10 -15.26 9.01 7.98
N LYS A 11 -16.48 8.78 7.52
CA LYS A 11 -17.28 7.60 7.91
C LYS A 11 -16.69 6.25 7.48
N ASP A 12 -15.72 6.26 6.56
CA ASP A 12 -15.07 5.03 6.08
C ASP A 12 -13.99 4.53 7.03
N LEU A 13 -13.42 5.41 7.86
CA LEU A 13 -12.21 5.14 8.63
C LEU A 13 -12.35 3.94 9.57
N LYS A 14 -13.53 3.78 10.19
CA LYS A 14 -13.78 2.62 11.04
C LYS A 14 -13.74 1.32 10.24
N HIS A 15 -14.40 1.25 9.09
CA HIS A 15 -14.41 0.07 8.23
C HIS A 15 -13.02 -0.25 7.66
N ILE A 16 -12.23 0.78 7.34
CA ILE A 16 -10.84 0.64 6.90
C ILE A 16 -9.98 0.02 7.99
N LEU A 17 -10.15 0.51 9.22
CA LEU A 17 -9.43 -0.04 10.37
C LEU A 17 -9.81 -1.51 10.61
N ASP A 18 -11.11 -1.82 10.63
CA ASP A 18 -11.61 -3.20 10.81
C ASP A 18 -11.06 -4.13 9.71
N LEU A 19 -11.03 -3.66 8.46
CA LEU A 19 -10.46 -4.42 7.34
C LEU A 19 -8.94 -4.63 7.51
N ASN A 20 -8.20 -3.62 7.95
CA ASN A 20 -6.77 -3.76 8.23
C ASN A 20 -6.53 -4.84 9.28
N GLN A 21 -7.26 -4.80 10.39
CA GLN A 21 -7.09 -5.76 11.49
C GLN A 21 -7.42 -7.20 11.06
N LYS A 22 -8.42 -7.36 10.18
CA LYS A 22 -8.77 -8.67 9.60
C LYS A 22 -7.66 -9.29 8.75
N LEU A 23 -6.75 -8.46 8.22
CA LEU A 23 -5.68 -8.88 7.31
C LEU A 23 -4.32 -9.07 8.01
N LEU A 24 -4.25 -8.96 9.33
CA LEU A 24 -3.05 -9.28 10.08
C LEU A 24 -2.68 -10.77 9.93
N PRO A 25 -1.40 -11.14 9.89
CA PRO A 25 -0.20 -10.30 9.90
C PRO A 25 0.31 -9.87 8.51
N ALA A 26 -0.50 -10.04 7.44
CA ALA A 26 -0.09 -9.71 6.07
C ALA A 26 0.22 -8.22 5.89
N VAL A 27 -0.43 -7.37 6.68
CA VAL A 27 -0.13 -5.95 6.85
C VAL A 27 0.26 -5.68 8.31
N SER A 28 0.86 -4.53 8.59
CA SER A 28 1.17 -4.11 9.95
C SER A 28 -0.10 -3.70 10.71
N ASN A 29 -0.05 -3.86 12.04
CA ASN A 29 -1.09 -3.35 12.92
C ASN A 29 -1.30 -1.85 12.71
N LEU A 30 -2.53 -1.39 12.87
CA LEU A 30 -2.92 0.00 12.70
C LEU A 30 -3.94 0.36 13.77
N ASN A 31 -3.72 1.45 14.48
CA ASN A 31 -4.71 2.04 15.37
C ASN A 31 -5.37 3.27 14.72
N PHE A 32 -6.41 3.79 15.34
CA PHE A 32 -7.17 4.90 14.77
C PHE A 32 -6.35 6.19 14.65
N LYS A 33 -5.49 6.49 15.62
CA LYS A 33 -4.61 7.66 15.60
C LYS A 33 -3.63 7.61 14.43
N ASP A 34 -3.03 6.45 14.20
CA ASP A 34 -2.09 6.23 13.09
C ASP A 34 -2.80 6.29 11.75
N LEU A 35 -4.03 5.77 11.66
CA LEU A 35 -4.85 5.88 10.45
C LEU A 35 -5.16 7.35 10.10
N ILE A 36 -5.51 8.18 11.07
CA ILE A 36 -5.71 9.63 10.88
C ILE A 36 -4.41 10.30 10.42
N THR A 37 -3.29 9.93 11.04
CA THR A 37 -1.97 10.45 10.64
C THR A 37 -1.65 10.10 9.20
N LEU A 38 -1.84 8.84 8.80
CA LEU A 38 -1.66 8.40 7.42
C LEU A 38 -2.60 9.13 6.45
N LYS A 39 -3.88 9.29 6.83
CA LYS A 39 -4.85 10.05 6.02
C LYS A 39 -4.36 11.47 5.73
N ASN A 40 -3.87 12.17 6.75
CA ASN A 40 -3.43 13.57 6.63
C ASN A 40 -2.12 13.72 5.83
N ARG A 41 -1.29 12.68 5.78
CA ARG A 41 0.02 12.66 5.11
C ARG A 41 -0.01 12.04 3.72
N SER A 42 -1.06 11.28 3.41
CA SER A 42 -1.16 10.57 2.14
C SER A 42 -1.43 11.51 0.96
N ILE A 43 -0.79 11.21 -0.17
CA ILE A 43 -1.09 11.83 -1.46
C ILE A 43 -2.18 11.05 -2.21
N TYR A 44 -2.37 9.79 -1.80
CA TYR A 44 -3.41 8.93 -2.33
C TYR A 44 -3.97 8.08 -1.19
N PHE A 45 -5.27 8.22 -0.95
CA PHE A 45 -6.01 7.36 -0.03
C PHE A 45 -7.38 7.11 -0.60
N LYS A 46 -7.56 5.93 -1.17
CA LYS A 46 -8.82 5.53 -1.79
C LYS A 46 -9.31 4.18 -1.29
N VAL A 47 -10.60 3.97 -1.43
CA VAL A 47 -11.32 2.74 -1.10
C VAL A 47 -11.89 2.08 -2.35
N LEU A 48 -11.90 0.76 -2.36
CA LEU A 48 -12.65 -0.05 -3.31
C LEU A 48 -14.02 -0.35 -2.72
N ARG A 49 -15.07 0.07 -3.41
CA ARG A 49 -16.46 -0.25 -3.06
C ARG A 49 -17.04 -1.24 -4.05
N ILE A 50 -17.69 -2.27 -3.55
CA ILE A 50 -18.49 -3.22 -4.31
C ILE A 50 -19.88 -3.21 -3.70
N LYS A 51 -20.89 -2.88 -4.48
CA LYS A 51 -22.28 -2.70 -3.98
C LYS A 51 -22.34 -1.76 -2.76
N LYS A 52 -21.59 -0.65 -2.80
CA LYS A 52 -21.45 0.36 -1.73
C LYS A 52 -20.71 -0.10 -0.46
N ILE A 53 -20.25 -1.35 -0.39
CA ILE A 53 -19.49 -1.90 0.75
C ILE A 53 -18.00 -1.75 0.46
N ILE A 54 -17.22 -1.30 1.44
CA ILE A 54 -15.76 -1.21 1.34
C ILE A 54 -15.19 -2.64 1.34
N LYS A 55 -14.45 -2.96 0.29
CA LYS A 55 -13.80 -4.25 0.06
C LYS A 55 -12.29 -4.16 -0.16
N GLY A 56 -11.75 -2.97 -0.05
CA GLY A 56 -10.31 -2.73 -0.13
C GLY A 56 -9.97 -1.26 0.03
N PHE A 57 -8.70 -0.99 0.26
CA PHE A 57 -8.15 0.37 0.27
C PHE A 57 -6.66 0.37 -0.08
N LEU A 58 -6.16 1.52 -0.52
CA LEU A 58 -4.76 1.78 -0.75
C LEU A 58 -4.37 3.13 -0.16
N ILE A 59 -3.26 3.15 0.58
CA ILE A 59 -2.65 4.37 1.11
C ILE A 59 -1.26 4.53 0.51
N ALA A 60 -0.98 5.72 -0.04
CA ALA A 60 0.34 6.03 -0.55
C ALA A 60 0.80 7.43 -0.11
N LEU A 61 2.11 7.54 0.13
CA LEU A 61 2.79 8.72 0.65
C LEU A 61 3.77 9.27 -0.40
N PRO A 62 3.90 10.61 -0.50
CA PRO A 62 4.93 11.23 -1.33
C PRO A 62 6.30 11.19 -0.64
N PRO A 63 7.40 11.52 -1.34
CA PRO A 63 8.69 11.73 -0.70
C PRO A 63 8.65 12.92 0.27
N ASN A 64 9.61 12.95 1.19
CA ASN A 64 9.80 14.01 2.19
C ASN A 64 8.60 14.18 3.16
N THR A 65 7.84 13.11 3.35
CA THR A 65 6.80 13.05 4.38
C THR A 65 7.43 12.75 5.74
N SER A 66 7.00 13.44 6.79
CA SER A 66 7.37 13.10 8.17
C SER A 66 6.67 11.80 8.58
N TYR A 67 7.30 10.66 8.30
CA TYR A 67 6.79 9.33 8.57
C TYR A 67 7.89 8.43 9.10
N GLU A 68 7.66 7.83 10.28
CA GLU A 68 8.69 7.14 11.06
C GLU A 68 8.92 5.67 10.64
N SER A 69 8.19 5.17 9.63
CA SER A 69 8.43 3.82 9.11
C SER A 69 9.86 3.69 8.60
N ILE A 70 10.62 2.76 9.14
CA ILE A 70 12.01 2.51 8.71
C ILE A 70 12.06 2.07 7.24
N ASN A 71 11.02 1.43 6.72
CA ASN A 71 10.90 1.07 5.31
C ASN A 71 10.73 2.33 4.45
N TYR A 72 9.83 3.24 4.85
CA TYR A 72 9.67 4.53 4.16
C TYR A 72 10.97 5.34 4.17
N ILE A 73 11.63 5.45 5.33
CA ILE A 73 12.90 6.17 5.50
C ILE A 73 13.96 5.62 4.54
N TRP A 74 14.06 4.28 4.42
CA TRP A 74 14.99 3.62 3.50
C TRP A 74 14.82 4.10 2.04
N PHE A 75 13.58 4.23 1.56
CA PHE A 75 13.29 4.74 0.21
C PHE A 75 13.55 6.25 0.12
N ASN A 76 13.13 7.01 1.13
CA ASN A 76 13.26 8.48 1.15
C ASN A 76 14.71 8.97 1.14
N GLU A 77 15.62 8.22 1.75
CA GLU A 77 17.07 8.50 1.70
C GLU A 77 17.70 8.22 0.33
N ARG A 78 17.13 7.32 -0.45
CA ARG A 78 17.69 6.83 -1.72
C ARG A 78 17.08 7.46 -2.96
N PHE A 79 15.82 7.87 -2.88
CA PHE A 79 15.09 8.34 -4.04
C PHE A 79 14.44 9.71 -3.82
N LYS A 80 14.64 10.61 -4.78
CA LYS A 80 13.99 11.94 -4.78
C LYS A 80 12.59 11.92 -5.39
N SER A 81 12.29 10.94 -6.26
CA SER A 81 11.02 10.87 -7.01
C SER A 81 10.45 9.46 -6.94
N PHE A 82 9.53 9.25 -6.03
CA PHE A 82 8.82 7.98 -5.80
C PHE A 82 7.47 8.20 -5.13
N ILE A 83 6.58 7.24 -5.28
CA ILE A 83 5.39 7.10 -4.43
C ILE A 83 5.59 5.85 -3.59
N TYR A 84 5.46 5.98 -2.28
CA TYR A 84 5.52 4.87 -1.37
C TYR A 84 4.12 4.36 -1.04
N VAL A 85 3.82 3.13 -1.43
CA VAL A 85 2.59 2.44 -1.02
C VAL A 85 2.81 1.85 0.37
N ASP A 86 2.25 2.52 1.37
CA ASP A 86 2.31 2.08 2.77
C ASP A 86 1.55 0.77 2.97
N ARG A 87 0.37 0.69 2.37
CA ARG A 87 -0.43 -0.54 2.35
C ARG A 87 -1.44 -0.59 1.23
N ILE A 88 -1.68 -1.80 0.74
CA ILE A 88 -2.78 -2.16 -0.11
C ILE A 88 -3.52 -3.33 0.53
N CYS A 89 -4.78 -3.15 0.80
CA CYS A 89 -5.63 -4.13 1.47
C CYS A 89 -6.83 -4.48 0.58
N ILE A 90 -7.04 -5.78 0.36
CA ILE A 90 -8.23 -6.32 -0.34
C ILE A 90 -8.85 -7.36 0.58
N ASP A 91 -10.15 -7.25 0.84
CA ASP A 91 -10.89 -8.23 1.65
C ASP A 91 -10.71 -9.64 1.09
N LEU A 92 -10.58 -10.63 1.96
CA LEU A 92 -10.24 -12.02 1.60
C LEU A 92 -11.15 -12.59 0.52
N ASP A 93 -12.46 -12.29 0.58
CA ASP A 93 -13.45 -12.73 -0.41
C ASP A 93 -13.30 -12.06 -1.78
N MET A 94 -12.51 -10.99 -1.88
CA MET A 94 -12.26 -10.21 -3.09
C MET A 94 -10.84 -10.34 -3.62
N GLN A 95 -9.96 -11.06 -2.93
CA GLN A 95 -8.60 -11.32 -3.41
C GLN A 95 -8.60 -12.17 -4.69
N LYS A 96 -7.49 -12.12 -5.44
CA LYS A 96 -7.25 -12.86 -6.70
C LYS A 96 -8.24 -12.55 -7.83
N LYS A 97 -9.05 -11.48 -7.69
CA LYS A 97 -10.02 -11.00 -8.71
C LYS A 97 -9.54 -9.75 -9.47
N GLY A 98 -8.25 -9.39 -9.34
CA GLY A 98 -7.66 -8.27 -10.07
C GLY A 98 -7.81 -6.89 -9.43
N TYR A 99 -8.48 -6.73 -8.30
CA TYR A 99 -8.72 -5.43 -7.68
C TYR A 99 -7.44 -4.71 -7.22
N GLY A 100 -6.43 -5.43 -6.76
CA GLY A 100 -5.12 -4.84 -6.45
C GLY A 100 -4.48 -4.20 -7.68
N TYR A 101 -4.59 -4.86 -8.85
CA TYR A 101 -4.11 -4.32 -10.11
C TYR A 101 -4.85 -3.03 -10.52
N LEU A 102 -6.17 -2.99 -10.28
CA LEU A 102 -6.97 -1.80 -10.56
C LEU A 102 -6.57 -0.61 -9.68
N PHE A 103 -6.25 -0.83 -8.39
CA PHE A 103 -5.72 0.21 -7.53
C PHE A 103 -4.41 0.79 -8.03
N TYR A 104 -3.44 -0.05 -8.41
CA TYR A 104 -2.18 0.44 -8.98
C TYR A 104 -2.38 1.16 -10.31
N LYS A 105 -3.30 0.71 -11.15
CA LYS A 105 -3.66 1.44 -12.37
C LYS A 105 -4.29 2.80 -12.08
N ASP A 106 -5.16 2.88 -11.09
CA ASP A 106 -5.77 4.15 -10.68
C ASP A 106 -4.71 5.10 -10.10
N LEU A 107 -3.81 4.60 -9.23
CA LEU A 107 -2.68 5.36 -8.70
C LEU A 107 -1.81 5.95 -9.85
N LEU A 108 -1.48 5.15 -10.84
CA LEU A 108 -0.69 5.59 -11.99
C LEU A 108 -1.38 6.67 -12.81
N LYS A 109 -2.70 6.66 -12.97
CA LYS A 109 -3.44 7.71 -13.70
C LYS A 109 -3.21 9.10 -13.11
N PHE A 110 -3.07 9.19 -11.77
CA PHE A 110 -2.88 10.46 -11.08
C PHE A 110 -1.42 10.91 -11.07
N PHE A 111 -0.46 9.99 -11.03
CA PHE A 111 0.93 10.31 -10.70
C PHE A 111 1.95 9.88 -11.77
N PHE A 112 1.49 9.45 -12.92
CA PHE A 112 2.35 9.01 -14.04
C PHE A 112 3.40 10.05 -14.46
N ILE A 113 3.06 11.35 -14.41
CA ILE A 113 3.94 12.43 -14.82
C ILE A 113 4.89 12.83 -13.70
N ASP A 114 4.41 12.83 -12.46
CA ASP A 114 5.08 13.47 -11.31
C ASP A 114 6.18 12.59 -10.72
N PHE A 115 6.04 11.28 -10.79
CA PHE A 115 6.94 10.34 -10.14
C PHE A 115 7.60 9.36 -11.10
N LYS A 116 8.80 8.88 -10.72
CA LYS A 116 9.59 7.94 -11.53
C LYS A 116 9.32 6.49 -11.17
N ARG A 117 8.85 6.22 -9.96
CA ARG A 117 8.64 4.86 -9.45
C ARG A 117 7.57 4.78 -8.39
N ILE A 118 7.01 3.59 -8.24
CA ILE A 118 6.22 3.18 -7.09
C ILE A 118 7.10 2.27 -6.24
N THR A 119 7.08 2.44 -4.92
CA THR A 119 7.82 1.62 -3.96
C THR A 119 6.88 1.02 -2.93
N CYS A 120 7.23 -0.12 -2.41
CA CYS A 120 6.53 -0.78 -1.29
C CYS A 120 7.45 -1.80 -0.62
N GLU A 121 7.02 -2.38 0.49
CA GLU A 121 7.61 -3.59 1.03
C GLU A 121 6.62 -4.75 1.04
N VAL A 122 7.17 -5.96 1.01
CA VAL A 122 6.42 -7.21 1.13
C VAL A 122 7.12 -8.12 2.15
N ASN A 123 6.36 -8.69 3.08
CA ASN A 123 6.90 -9.57 4.10
C ASN A 123 7.49 -10.84 3.50
N ILE A 124 8.76 -11.13 3.84
CA ILE A 124 9.44 -12.41 3.61
C ILE A 124 9.26 -13.30 4.85
N ILE A 125 9.38 -12.71 6.05
CA ILE A 125 9.14 -13.35 7.33
C ILE A 125 8.24 -12.41 8.16
N PRO A 126 7.03 -12.85 8.56
CA PRO A 126 6.31 -14.04 8.07
C PRO A 126 6.01 -13.96 6.58
N LYS A 127 5.97 -15.12 5.90
CA LYS A 127 5.84 -15.17 4.45
C LYS A 127 4.49 -14.68 3.95
N ASN A 128 4.49 -13.73 3.01
CA ASN A 128 3.31 -13.25 2.30
C ASN A 128 3.41 -13.55 0.80
N LEU A 129 3.25 -14.84 0.45
CA LEU A 129 3.45 -15.33 -0.91
C LEU A 129 2.47 -14.70 -1.92
N ASP A 130 1.21 -14.51 -1.54
CA ASP A 130 0.21 -13.92 -2.45
C ASP A 130 0.58 -12.47 -2.82
N SER A 131 1.05 -11.68 -1.86
CA SER A 131 1.55 -10.33 -2.10
C SER A 131 2.83 -10.33 -2.95
N GLU A 132 3.74 -11.26 -2.69
CA GLU A 132 4.98 -11.41 -3.49
C GLU A 132 4.66 -11.67 -4.97
N ILE A 133 3.80 -12.66 -5.24
CA ILE A 133 3.37 -13.02 -6.60
C ILE A 133 2.66 -11.85 -7.27
N PHE A 134 1.76 -11.18 -6.54
CA PHE A 134 1.00 -10.04 -7.04
C PHE A 134 1.91 -8.89 -7.48
N HIS A 135 2.83 -8.45 -6.62
CA HIS A 135 3.73 -7.36 -6.92
C HIS A 135 4.70 -7.70 -8.07
N LYS A 136 5.23 -8.93 -8.08
CA LYS A 136 6.07 -9.41 -9.18
C LYS A 136 5.34 -9.37 -10.52
N ARG A 137 4.08 -9.83 -10.56
CA ARG A 137 3.25 -9.79 -11.79
C ARG A 137 2.92 -8.37 -12.25
N PHE A 138 2.78 -7.43 -11.33
CA PHE A 138 2.57 -6.02 -11.66
C PHE A 138 3.83 -5.36 -12.25
N GLY A 139 5.00 -5.89 -11.96
CA GLY A 139 6.28 -5.39 -12.47
C GLY A 139 7.24 -4.89 -11.40
N PHE A 140 6.93 -5.12 -10.11
CA PHE A 140 7.84 -4.79 -9.03
C PHE A 140 9.05 -5.73 -9.01
N LYS A 141 10.21 -5.16 -8.67
CA LYS A 141 11.47 -5.87 -8.46
C LYS A 141 11.96 -5.62 -7.04
N GLU A 142 12.58 -6.62 -6.42
CA GLU A 142 13.29 -6.46 -5.16
C GLU A 142 14.56 -5.62 -5.39
N ILE A 143 14.78 -4.64 -4.55
CA ILE A 143 15.96 -3.76 -4.58
C ILE A 143 16.69 -3.70 -3.24
N GLY A 144 16.19 -4.38 -2.23
CA GLY A 144 16.80 -4.49 -0.91
C GLY A 144 15.97 -5.33 0.03
N ARG A 145 16.52 -5.59 1.19
CA ARG A 145 15.85 -6.27 2.31
C ARG A 145 16.12 -5.55 3.60
N GLN A 146 15.20 -5.61 4.53
CA GLN A 146 15.33 -4.96 5.83
C GLN A 146 14.67 -5.78 6.93
N LEU A 147 15.34 -5.87 8.07
CA LEU A 147 14.75 -6.38 9.30
C LEU A 147 13.94 -5.25 9.95
N THR A 148 12.74 -5.58 10.39
CA THR A 148 11.82 -4.67 11.10
C THR A 148 11.32 -5.33 12.38
N ASP A 149 10.57 -4.59 13.19
CA ASP A 149 9.98 -5.09 14.44
C ASP A 149 11.04 -5.77 15.34
N ASN A 150 12.14 -5.05 15.63
CA ASN A 150 13.26 -5.55 16.42
C ASN A 150 13.89 -6.87 15.92
N GLY A 151 13.84 -7.10 14.59
CA GLY A 151 14.38 -8.30 13.96
C GLY A 151 13.38 -9.45 13.79
N GLU A 152 12.14 -9.29 14.23
CA GLU A 152 11.11 -10.34 14.11
C GLU A 152 10.54 -10.47 12.70
N LYS A 153 10.62 -9.38 11.90
CA LYS A 153 10.16 -9.38 10.51
C LYS A 153 11.32 -9.14 9.55
N LEU A 154 11.29 -9.83 8.42
CA LEU A 154 12.12 -9.54 7.27
C LEU A 154 11.23 -9.10 6.10
N VAL A 155 11.52 -7.96 5.50
CA VAL A 155 10.77 -7.46 4.34
C VAL A 155 11.65 -7.37 3.10
N SER A 156 11.04 -7.60 1.94
CA SER A 156 11.58 -7.31 0.61
C SER A 156 11.17 -5.88 0.25
N LEU A 157 12.15 -5.01 0.04
CA LEU A 157 11.94 -3.64 -0.43
C LEU A 157 11.89 -3.65 -1.95
N LYS A 158 10.82 -3.11 -2.51
CA LYS A 158 10.50 -3.26 -3.94
C LYS A 158 10.26 -1.94 -4.64
N GLU A 159 10.60 -1.90 -5.92
CA GLU A 159 10.23 -0.81 -6.81
C GLU A 159 9.57 -1.30 -8.10
N CYS A 160 8.68 -0.50 -8.64
CA CYS A 160 8.18 -0.58 -10.01
C CYS A 160 8.45 0.74 -10.72
N ILE A 161 9.27 0.71 -11.78
CA ILE A 161 9.59 1.92 -12.56
C ILE A 161 8.39 2.30 -13.42
N ILE A 162 8.01 3.57 -13.34
CA ILE A 162 6.94 4.13 -14.16
C ILE A 162 7.54 4.44 -15.53
N LYS A 163 7.12 3.67 -16.54
CA LYS A 163 7.55 3.91 -17.93
C LYS A 163 6.67 5.01 -18.52
N LYS A 164 7.28 6.08 -18.94
CA LYS A 164 6.65 7.16 -19.70
C LYS A 164 6.52 6.79 -21.18
#